data_92acf00c4a2f605b57a385445eb3b667
#
_entry.id   92acf00c4a2f605b57a385445eb3b667
#
_cell.length_a   1.000
_cell.length_b   1.000
_cell.length_c   1.000
_cell.angle_alpha   90.00
_cell.angle_beta   90.00
_cell.angle_gamma   90.00
#
_symmetry.space_group_name_H-M   'P 1'
#
loop_
_entity.id
_entity.type
_entity.pdbx_description
1 polymer ?
#
loop_
_entity_poly.entity_id
_entity_poly.type
_entity_poly.pdbx_seq_one_letter_code
_entity_poly.pdbx_strand_id
1 'polypeptide(L)'
;MSESFLTATFRKAAFRASRQRIVGLALLLTGTTRLAPAQESNYQVDAEQSSVTFTLADVLHTVRGTFRLKQGDLEVKADGRASGQIVVDAASGDSGSGMRDRKMHKEVLESARYPEITFRPDRIEGEVRSSGKSSVRVHGIFNIHGADREITVPAQVETNSDHWTATVHFTVPYQKWGMKNPSTLFLRVSDTVEIDLLAAGTVARHTAHSAQ
;
A
#
# COMPACT_ATOMS: atom_id res chain seq x y z
N MET A 1 -8.77 39.66 -78.35
CA MET A 1 -7.78 39.83 -79.36
C MET A 1 -6.64 38.90 -79.11
N SER A 2 -6.58 37.99 -80.03
CA SER A 2 -5.42 37.39 -80.75
C SER A 2 -4.61 36.44 -79.88
N GLU A 3 -4.83 35.13 -80.00
CA GLU A 3 -4.28 34.19 -80.96
C GLU A 3 -2.74 34.15 -80.95
N SER A 4 -2.14 32.98 -80.65
CA SER A 4 -1.47 32.15 -81.65
C SER A 4 -0.83 30.95 -81.00
N PHE A 5 -1.25 29.81 -81.47
CA PHE A 5 -0.62 28.57 -81.86
C PHE A 5 0.91 28.55 -82.00
N LEU A 6 1.55 27.50 -81.48
CA LEU A 6 2.43 26.68 -82.35
C LEU A 6 2.84 25.34 -81.70
N THR A 7 2.45 24.33 -82.36
CA THR A 7 2.87 22.92 -82.36
C THR A 7 4.35 22.72 -82.62
N ALA A 8 4.96 21.74 -82.00
CA ALA A 8 5.98 20.84 -82.56
C ALA A 8 6.45 19.79 -81.58
N THR A 9 6.21 18.62 -81.79
CA THR A 9 6.97 17.54 -82.48
C THR A 9 7.53 16.51 -81.48
N PHE A 10 6.99 15.33 -81.65
CA PHE A 10 7.44 14.04 -81.11
C PHE A 10 8.94 13.77 -81.31
N ARG A 11 9.58 13.30 -80.24
CA ARG A 11 10.74 12.42 -80.43
C ARG A 11 10.67 11.29 -79.41
N LYS A 12 10.37 10.09 -79.90
CA LYS A 12 10.52 8.82 -79.21
C LYS A 12 12.00 8.56 -78.94
N ALA A 13 12.35 8.43 -77.65
CA ALA A 13 13.61 7.78 -77.31
C ALA A 13 13.26 6.57 -76.44
N ALA A 14 13.49 5.41 -76.96
CA ALA A 14 13.39 4.13 -76.28
C ALA A 14 14.49 4.06 -75.22
N PHE A 15 14.11 3.94 -73.96
CA PHE A 15 15.08 3.66 -72.93
C PHE A 15 14.89 2.23 -72.39
N ARG A 16 15.92 1.47 -72.63
CA ARG A 16 16.09 0.06 -72.32
C ARG A 16 15.84 -0.19 -70.81
N ALA A 17 14.91 -1.11 -70.45
CA ALA A 17 14.68 -1.61 -69.12
C ALA A 17 15.92 -2.38 -68.65
N SER A 18 16.62 -1.81 -67.68
CA SER A 18 17.60 -2.53 -66.89
C SER A 18 16.88 -3.11 -65.65
N ARG A 19 16.77 -4.44 -65.61
CA ARG A 19 16.27 -5.18 -64.48
C ARG A 19 17.33 -5.18 -63.38
N GLN A 20 17.30 -4.20 -62.45
CA GLN A 20 18.00 -4.29 -61.19
C GLN A 20 17.14 -5.05 -60.20
N ARG A 21 17.59 -6.26 -59.85
CA ARG A 21 17.05 -7.06 -58.76
C ARG A 21 17.46 -6.38 -57.46
N ILE A 22 16.52 -5.66 -56.83
CA ILE A 22 16.67 -5.19 -55.47
C ILE A 22 16.40 -6.39 -54.57
N VAL A 23 17.47 -7.00 -54.06
CA VAL A 23 17.39 -7.96 -52.95
C VAL A 23 17.10 -7.16 -51.71
N GLY A 24 15.81 -7.11 -51.32
CA GLY A 24 15.39 -6.51 -50.07
C GLY A 24 15.84 -7.37 -48.91
N LEU A 25 16.89 -6.94 -48.23
CA LEU A 25 17.30 -7.49 -46.90
C LEU A 25 16.29 -7.01 -45.89
N ALA A 26 15.25 -7.83 -45.60
CA ALA A 26 14.32 -7.61 -44.48
C ALA A 26 15.08 -7.90 -43.19
N LEU A 27 15.54 -6.83 -42.53
CA LEU A 27 16.10 -6.89 -41.18
C LEU A 27 14.93 -7.12 -40.21
N LEU A 28 14.68 -8.38 -39.86
CA LEU A 28 13.78 -8.76 -38.77
C LEU A 28 14.40 -8.28 -37.44
N LEU A 29 14.00 -7.07 -36.96
CA LEU A 29 14.23 -6.66 -35.61
C LEU A 29 13.33 -7.52 -34.70
N THR A 30 13.85 -8.66 -34.22
CA THR A 30 13.30 -9.38 -33.11
C THR A 30 13.56 -8.55 -31.87
N GLY A 31 12.61 -7.67 -31.54
CA GLY A 31 12.60 -6.96 -30.27
C GLY A 31 12.42 -7.98 -29.13
N THR A 32 13.51 -8.39 -28.50
CA THR A 32 13.46 -9.11 -27.24
C THR A 32 12.92 -8.15 -26.17
N THR A 33 11.62 -8.19 -25.91
CA THR A 33 11.03 -7.60 -24.73
C THR A 33 11.66 -8.27 -23.51
N ARG A 34 12.66 -7.62 -22.93
CA ARG A 34 13.17 -8.02 -21.62
C ARG A 34 12.05 -7.76 -20.63
N LEU A 35 11.37 -8.82 -20.18
CA LEU A 35 10.58 -8.77 -18.96
C LEU A 35 11.54 -8.35 -17.85
N ALA A 36 11.31 -7.17 -17.28
CA ALA A 36 12.04 -6.78 -16.07
C ALA A 36 11.77 -7.85 -15.00
N PRO A 37 12.79 -8.31 -14.28
CA PRO A 37 12.58 -9.29 -13.22
C PRO A 37 11.61 -8.69 -12.21
N ALA A 38 10.61 -9.49 -11.82
CA ALA A 38 9.66 -9.10 -10.81
C ALA A 38 10.43 -8.84 -9.49
N GLN A 39 10.38 -7.62 -8.99
CA GLN A 39 11.03 -7.26 -7.75
C GLN A 39 10.08 -7.62 -6.59
N GLU A 40 10.56 -8.42 -5.66
CA GLU A 40 9.88 -8.79 -4.43
C GLU A 40 10.57 -8.12 -3.25
N SER A 41 9.79 -7.54 -2.34
CA SER A 41 10.33 -6.81 -1.20
C SER A 41 9.74 -7.36 0.09
N ASN A 42 10.59 -7.74 1.02
CA ASN A 42 10.23 -8.22 2.35
C ASN A 42 10.49 -7.12 3.39
N TYR A 43 9.44 -6.67 4.03
CA TYR A 43 9.47 -5.64 5.06
C TYR A 43 9.37 -6.31 6.44
N GLN A 44 10.39 -6.15 7.27
CA GLN A 44 10.36 -6.57 8.67
C GLN A 44 10.09 -5.35 9.54
N VAL A 45 9.09 -5.45 10.41
CA VAL A 45 8.74 -4.38 11.35
C VAL A 45 9.55 -4.54 12.62
N ASP A 46 10.19 -3.46 13.05
CA ASP A 46 10.82 -3.35 14.36
C ASP A 46 9.78 -2.83 15.37
N ALA A 47 9.36 -3.69 16.28
CA ALA A 47 8.35 -3.35 17.27
C ALA A 47 8.78 -2.25 18.24
N GLU A 48 10.08 -2.11 18.51
CA GLU A 48 10.61 -1.11 19.45
C GLU A 48 10.68 0.29 18.80
N GLN A 49 10.86 0.36 17.50
CA GLN A 49 10.86 1.61 16.73
C GLN A 49 9.48 1.99 16.19
N SER A 50 8.48 1.14 16.43
CA SER A 50 7.12 1.33 15.96
C SER A 50 6.20 1.76 17.10
N SER A 51 5.15 2.51 16.77
CA SER A 51 4.17 2.96 17.75
C SER A 51 2.76 2.91 17.21
N VAL A 52 1.82 2.50 18.05
CA VAL A 52 0.38 2.54 17.76
C VAL A 52 -0.26 3.45 18.80
N THR A 53 -0.85 4.55 18.34
CA THR A 53 -1.54 5.51 19.19
C THR A 53 -3.03 5.51 18.82
N PHE A 54 -3.88 5.57 19.83
CA PHE A 54 -5.30 5.80 19.61
C PHE A 54 -5.72 7.14 20.20
N THR A 55 -6.70 7.77 19.57
CA THR A 55 -7.32 9.02 20.03
C THR A 55 -8.83 8.83 20.06
N LEU A 56 -9.41 8.97 21.24
CA LEU A 56 -10.84 8.86 21.47
C LEU A 56 -11.36 10.19 21.99
N ALA A 57 -12.24 10.82 21.23
CA ALA A 57 -12.90 12.05 21.65
C ALA A 57 -14.07 11.77 22.56
N ASP A 58 -14.22 12.54 23.63
CA ASP A 58 -15.46 12.67 24.39
C ASP A 58 -15.94 14.14 24.39
N VAL A 59 -17.07 14.41 25.01
CA VAL A 59 -17.67 15.76 25.02
C VAL A 59 -16.81 16.80 25.75
N LEU A 60 -15.98 16.36 26.69
CA LEU A 60 -15.21 17.23 27.57
C LEU A 60 -13.71 17.16 27.32
N HIS A 61 -13.21 16.02 26.86
CA HIS A 61 -11.79 15.74 26.78
C HIS A 61 -11.46 14.85 25.56
N THR A 62 -10.21 14.88 25.18
CA THR A 62 -9.64 13.91 24.25
C THR A 62 -8.77 12.94 25.04
N VAL A 63 -9.09 11.66 24.96
CA VAL A 63 -8.28 10.58 25.52
C VAL A 63 -7.31 10.11 24.44
N ARG A 64 -6.02 10.13 24.77
CA ARG A 64 -4.97 9.50 23.95
C ARG A 64 -4.37 8.33 24.71
N GLY A 65 -4.01 7.30 24.00
CA GLY A 65 -3.34 6.15 24.56
C GLY A 65 -2.56 5.40 23.52
N THR A 66 -1.92 4.33 23.94
CA THR A 66 -1.03 3.54 23.07
C THR A 66 -1.34 2.06 23.19
N PHE A 67 -0.94 1.32 22.15
CA PHE A 67 -0.80 -0.12 22.16
C PHE A 67 0.62 -0.50 21.76
N ARG A 68 1.07 -1.68 22.21
CA ARG A 68 2.35 -2.24 21.76
C ARG A 68 2.15 -3.08 20.51
N LEU A 69 2.99 -2.86 19.52
CA LEU A 69 3.14 -3.74 18.39
C LEU A 69 3.93 -4.98 18.86
N LYS A 70 3.47 -6.19 18.52
CA LYS A 70 4.15 -7.45 18.85
C LYS A 70 5.13 -7.86 17.77
N GLN A 71 4.66 -7.84 16.53
CA GLN A 71 5.45 -8.25 15.37
C GLN A 71 4.81 -7.74 14.09
N GLY A 72 5.59 -7.75 13.01
CA GLY A 72 5.10 -7.47 11.66
C GLY A 72 6.09 -7.93 10.62
N ASP A 73 5.58 -8.62 9.62
CA ASP A 73 6.29 -8.99 8.41
C ASP A 73 5.36 -8.82 7.22
N LEU A 74 5.86 -8.23 6.15
CA LEU A 74 5.09 -7.97 4.94
C LEU A 74 5.93 -8.31 3.72
N GLU A 75 5.35 -9.08 2.81
CA GLU A 75 5.89 -9.33 1.49
C GLU A 75 5.10 -8.54 0.46
N VAL A 76 5.79 -7.81 -0.40
CA VAL A 76 5.18 -7.00 -1.46
C VAL A 76 5.75 -7.41 -2.79
N LYS A 77 4.87 -7.82 -3.72
CA LYS A 77 5.23 -8.23 -5.08
C LYS A 77 5.17 -7.05 -6.04
N ALA A 78 5.87 -7.17 -7.15
CA ALA A 78 5.92 -6.12 -8.18
C ALA A 78 4.54 -5.75 -8.76
N ASP A 79 3.59 -6.66 -8.71
CA ASP A 79 2.21 -6.45 -9.20
C ASP A 79 1.28 -5.79 -8.14
N GLY A 80 1.84 -5.41 -6.99
CA GLY A 80 1.10 -4.79 -5.89
C GLY A 80 0.41 -5.78 -4.97
N ARG A 81 0.47 -7.09 -5.22
CA ARG A 81 -0.02 -8.07 -4.23
C ARG A 81 0.85 -8.01 -2.99
N ALA A 82 0.21 -8.13 -1.85
CA ALA A 82 0.87 -8.13 -0.56
C ALA A 82 0.43 -9.34 0.26
N SER A 83 1.29 -9.75 1.18
CA SER A 83 0.99 -10.81 2.15
C SER A 83 1.76 -10.55 3.44
N GLY A 84 1.48 -11.36 4.47
CA GLY A 84 2.08 -11.19 5.78
C GLY A 84 1.10 -10.64 6.80
N GLN A 85 1.60 -10.12 7.91
CA GLN A 85 0.75 -9.72 9.02
C GLN A 85 1.44 -8.68 9.92
N ILE A 86 0.65 -7.74 10.44
CA ILE A 86 1.00 -6.88 11.56
C ILE A 86 0.15 -7.30 12.76
N VAL A 87 0.77 -7.48 13.92
CA VAL A 87 0.11 -7.93 15.16
C VAL A 87 0.33 -6.92 16.27
N VAL A 88 -0.76 -6.45 16.86
CA VAL A 88 -0.80 -5.55 18.00
C VAL A 88 -1.34 -6.30 19.22
N ASP A 89 -0.71 -6.11 20.37
CA ASP A 89 -1.15 -6.65 21.66
C ASP A 89 -2.36 -5.87 22.18
N ALA A 90 -3.54 -6.44 22.04
CA ALA A 90 -4.78 -5.81 22.52
C ALA A 90 -4.81 -5.60 24.04
N ALA A 91 -4.07 -6.42 24.80
CA ALA A 91 -4.00 -6.31 26.24
C ALA A 91 -2.99 -5.24 26.73
N SER A 92 -2.21 -4.66 25.82
CA SER A 92 -1.23 -3.62 26.13
C SER A 92 -1.79 -2.20 26.12
N GLY A 93 -3.08 -2.03 25.84
CA GLY A 93 -3.70 -0.72 25.73
C GLY A 93 -3.56 0.10 27.01
N ASP A 94 -3.00 1.30 26.89
CA ASP A 94 -2.76 2.22 28.01
C ASP A 94 -3.25 3.61 27.61
N SER A 95 -4.23 4.13 28.35
CA SER A 95 -4.78 5.48 28.20
C SER A 95 -4.25 6.46 29.26
N GLY A 96 -3.30 6.04 30.07
CA GLY A 96 -2.82 6.80 31.24
C GLY A 96 -3.78 6.80 32.42
N SER A 97 -4.82 5.94 32.41
CA SER A 97 -5.77 5.81 33.54
C SER A 97 -6.19 4.37 33.72
N GLY A 98 -5.71 3.74 34.77
CA GLY A 98 -6.02 2.35 35.07
C GLY A 98 -7.51 2.02 35.19
N MET A 99 -8.37 3.01 35.48
CA MET A 99 -9.83 2.81 35.50
C MET A 99 -10.35 2.70 34.04
N ARG A 100 -9.93 3.58 33.15
CA ARG A 100 -10.31 3.52 31.74
C ARG A 100 -9.76 2.26 31.08
N ASP A 101 -8.52 1.89 31.38
CA ASP A 101 -7.87 0.72 30.82
C ASP A 101 -8.58 -0.57 31.22
N ARG A 102 -8.94 -0.71 32.49
CA ARG A 102 -9.77 -1.85 32.92
C ARG A 102 -11.10 -1.94 32.19
N LYS A 103 -11.77 -0.80 31.97
CA LYS A 103 -13.03 -0.76 31.23
C LYS A 103 -12.82 -1.08 29.74
N MET A 104 -11.79 -0.51 29.12
CA MET A 104 -11.41 -0.80 27.75
C MET A 104 -11.14 -2.29 27.53
N HIS A 105 -10.29 -2.88 28.38
CA HIS A 105 -9.94 -4.30 28.27
C HIS A 105 -11.09 -5.25 28.56
N LYS A 106 -11.89 -4.94 29.58
CA LYS A 106 -12.95 -5.85 30.04
C LYS A 106 -14.22 -5.75 29.21
N GLU A 107 -14.60 -4.53 28.77
CA GLU A 107 -15.92 -4.27 28.22
C GLU A 107 -15.93 -3.88 26.74
N VAL A 108 -14.84 -3.30 26.22
CA VAL A 108 -14.78 -2.82 24.85
C VAL A 108 -14.02 -3.80 23.96
N LEU A 109 -12.76 -4.09 24.29
CA LEU A 109 -11.91 -4.98 23.51
C LEU A 109 -12.05 -6.45 23.91
N GLU A 110 -12.53 -6.72 25.13
CA GLU A 110 -12.53 -8.08 25.71
C GLU A 110 -11.18 -8.77 25.49
N SER A 111 -10.06 -8.07 25.82
CA SER A 111 -8.72 -8.45 25.43
C SER A 111 -8.24 -9.77 26.05
N ALA A 112 -8.88 -10.25 27.12
CA ALA A 112 -8.65 -11.60 27.63
C ALA A 112 -9.16 -12.70 26.66
N ARG A 113 -10.18 -12.40 25.86
CA ARG A 113 -10.77 -13.30 24.87
C ARG A 113 -10.19 -13.08 23.50
N TYR A 114 -9.88 -11.83 23.16
CA TYR A 114 -9.33 -11.39 21.88
C TYR A 114 -8.00 -10.66 22.12
N PRO A 115 -6.92 -11.41 22.39
CA PRO A 115 -5.65 -10.81 22.86
C PRO A 115 -4.86 -10.08 21.76
N GLU A 116 -5.28 -10.20 20.51
CA GLU A 116 -4.58 -9.63 19.38
C GLU A 116 -5.50 -8.85 18.46
N ILE A 117 -4.96 -7.73 17.95
CA ILE A 117 -5.51 -6.99 16.82
C ILE A 117 -4.55 -7.22 15.68
N THR A 118 -5.05 -7.67 14.51
CA THR A 118 -4.20 -8.02 13.39
C THR A 118 -4.61 -7.30 12.12
N PHE A 119 -3.63 -7.01 11.27
CA PHE A 119 -3.87 -6.54 9.92
C PHE A 119 -3.10 -7.42 8.92
N ARG A 120 -3.80 -8.01 7.97
CA ARG A 120 -3.25 -8.82 6.90
C ARG A 120 -3.48 -8.11 5.57
N PRO A 121 -2.46 -7.47 4.98
CA PRO A 121 -2.58 -6.85 3.67
C PRO A 121 -2.72 -7.92 2.58
N ASP A 122 -3.44 -7.59 1.52
CA ASP A 122 -3.52 -8.40 0.30
C ASP A 122 -3.12 -7.61 -0.96
N ARG A 123 -3.21 -6.27 -0.91
CA ARG A 123 -2.89 -5.40 -2.03
C ARG A 123 -2.40 -4.04 -1.59
N ILE A 124 -1.40 -3.53 -2.32
CA ILE A 124 -0.93 -2.15 -2.25
C ILE A 124 -1.27 -1.47 -3.58
N GLU A 125 -1.99 -0.36 -3.51
CA GLU A 125 -2.29 0.52 -4.62
C GLU A 125 -1.33 1.71 -4.60
N GLY A 126 -0.62 1.93 -5.70
CA GLY A 126 0.49 2.87 -5.80
C GLY A 126 1.84 2.17 -5.81
N GLU A 127 2.90 2.94 -5.92
CA GLU A 127 4.27 2.43 -6.01
C GLU A 127 5.06 2.80 -4.76
N VAL A 128 5.64 1.80 -4.10
CA VAL A 128 6.62 2.01 -3.04
C VAL A 128 8.01 2.13 -3.69
N ARG A 129 8.57 3.33 -3.66
CA ARG A 129 9.88 3.61 -4.23
C ARG A 129 10.98 2.95 -3.42
N SER A 130 12.05 2.57 -4.09
CA SER A 130 13.24 2.01 -3.42
C SER A 130 13.98 3.02 -2.55
N SER A 131 13.76 4.32 -2.77
CA SER A 131 14.29 5.42 -1.97
C SER A 131 13.37 6.62 -2.03
N GLY A 132 13.28 7.36 -0.91
CA GLY A 132 12.43 8.55 -0.78
C GLY A 132 11.00 8.24 -0.36
N LYS A 133 10.12 9.23 -0.54
CA LYS A 133 8.73 9.19 -0.06
C LYS A 133 7.79 8.65 -1.13
N SER A 134 6.82 7.85 -0.67
CA SER A 134 5.74 7.29 -1.47
C SER A 134 4.42 7.43 -0.74
N SER A 135 3.34 7.67 -1.48
CA SER A 135 1.98 7.64 -0.94
C SER A 135 1.26 6.46 -1.58
N VAL A 136 0.77 5.56 -0.76
CA VAL A 136 0.10 4.34 -1.21
C VAL A 136 -1.21 4.13 -0.46
N ARG A 137 -2.05 3.25 -0.95
CA ARG A 137 -3.21 2.73 -0.22
C ARG A 137 -3.00 1.24 0.01
N VAL A 138 -3.15 0.82 1.24
CA VAL A 138 -2.99 -0.58 1.62
C VAL A 138 -4.37 -1.17 1.89
N HIS A 139 -4.75 -2.15 1.10
CA HIS A 139 -5.97 -2.93 1.27
C HIS A 139 -5.65 -4.20 2.05
N GLY A 140 -6.60 -4.67 2.88
CA GLY A 140 -6.42 -5.91 3.61
C GLY A 140 -7.50 -6.17 4.64
N ILE A 141 -7.31 -7.23 5.41
CA ILE A 141 -8.22 -7.67 6.46
C ILE A 141 -7.71 -7.21 7.82
N PHE A 142 -8.52 -6.40 8.48
CA PHE A 142 -8.31 -5.94 9.85
C PHE A 142 -9.17 -6.77 10.79
N ASN A 143 -8.53 -7.50 11.70
CA ASN A 143 -9.22 -8.27 12.75
C ASN A 143 -9.13 -7.53 14.06
N ILE A 144 -10.27 -7.25 14.65
CA ILE A 144 -10.42 -6.66 15.98
C ILE A 144 -11.63 -7.27 16.65
N HIS A 145 -11.52 -7.56 17.95
CA HIS A 145 -12.61 -8.16 18.75
C HIS A 145 -13.13 -9.47 18.11
N GLY A 146 -12.22 -10.27 17.55
CA GLY A 146 -12.51 -11.56 16.92
C GLY A 146 -13.28 -11.52 15.61
N ALA A 147 -13.40 -10.36 14.97
CA ALA A 147 -14.13 -10.22 13.72
C ALA A 147 -13.28 -9.55 12.64
N ASP A 148 -13.27 -10.17 11.46
CA ASP A 148 -12.58 -9.66 10.28
C ASP A 148 -13.36 -8.51 9.64
N ARG A 149 -12.63 -7.48 9.21
CA ARG A 149 -13.15 -6.30 8.50
C ARG A 149 -12.22 -6.00 7.33
N GLU A 150 -12.78 -5.89 6.16
CA GLU A 150 -12.07 -5.43 4.97
C GLU A 150 -11.91 -3.90 5.05
N ILE A 151 -10.68 -3.42 4.99
CA ILE A 151 -10.37 -1.98 5.04
C ILE A 151 -9.34 -1.61 4.00
N THR A 152 -9.34 -0.33 3.63
CA THR A 152 -8.28 0.28 2.83
C THR A 152 -7.81 1.54 3.53
N VAL A 153 -6.52 1.59 3.86
CA VAL A 153 -5.94 2.70 4.60
C VAL A 153 -4.87 3.42 3.78
N PRO A 154 -4.79 4.76 3.84
CA PRO A 154 -3.69 5.51 3.24
C PRO A 154 -2.43 5.33 4.07
N ALA A 155 -1.29 5.17 3.41
CA ALA A 155 0.02 5.09 4.05
C ALA A 155 1.02 6.01 3.35
N GLN A 156 1.82 6.72 4.15
CA GLN A 156 2.98 7.44 3.69
C GLN A 156 4.20 6.61 4.05
N VAL A 157 4.92 6.16 3.03
CA VAL A 157 6.09 5.30 3.20
C VAL A 157 7.33 6.09 2.82
N GLU A 158 8.34 6.08 3.67
CA GLU A 158 9.67 6.62 3.37
C GLU A 158 10.67 5.49 3.44
N THR A 159 11.43 5.32 2.36
CA THR A 159 12.44 4.26 2.24
C THR A 159 13.81 4.89 2.08
N ASN A 160 14.79 4.38 2.81
CA ASN A 160 16.18 4.78 2.71
C ASN A 160 17.07 3.52 2.75
N SER A 161 17.60 3.14 1.58
CA SER A 161 18.39 1.90 1.42
C SER A 161 17.64 0.65 1.89
N ASP A 162 18.01 0.12 3.04
CA ASP A 162 17.47 -1.08 3.68
C ASP A 162 16.52 -0.81 4.85
N HIS A 163 16.30 0.49 5.17
CA HIS A 163 15.36 0.92 6.20
C HIS A 163 14.12 1.56 5.58
N TRP A 164 13.00 1.44 6.30
CA TRP A 164 11.75 2.07 5.92
C TRP A 164 10.97 2.54 7.15
N THR A 165 10.15 3.54 6.92
CA THR A 165 9.11 3.98 7.86
C THR A 165 7.79 4.12 7.12
N ALA A 166 6.69 3.87 7.80
CA ALA A 166 5.35 4.15 7.29
C ALA A 166 4.50 4.82 8.36
N THR A 167 3.79 5.87 7.96
CA THR A 167 2.75 6.49 8.79
C THR A 167 1.39 6.20 8.19
N VAL A 168 0.48 5.73 9.04
CA VAL A 168 -0.90 5.39 8.67
C VAL A 168 -1.83 6.06 9.66
N HIS A 169 -2.85 6.72 9.14
CA HIS A 169 -3.93 7.29 9.95
C HIS A 169 -5.27 6.79 9.45
N PHE A 170 -6.11 6.25 10.33
CA PHE A 170 -7.45 5.79 9.97
C PHE A 170 -8.39 5.76 11.16
N THR A 171 -9.68 5.74 10.86
CA THR A 171 -10.77 5.73 11.84
C THR A 171 -11.36 4.33 12.00
N VAL A 172 -11.51 3.87 13.22
CA VAL A 172 -12.19 2.61 13.57
C VAL A 172 -13.55 2.91 14.13
N PRO A 173 -14.66 2.59 13.44
CA PRO A 173 -16.02 2.74 13.95
C PRO A 173 -16.38 1.58 14.86
N TYR A 174 -15.74 1.53 16.04
CA TYR A 174 -15.77 0.38 16.92
C TYR A 174 -17.18 -0.02 17.38
N GLN A 175 -18.06 0.96 17.62
CA GLN A 175 -19.46 0.68 18.00
C GLN A 175 -20.21 0.03 16.84
N LYS A 176 -20.05 0.54 15.60
CA LYS A 176 -20.65 -0.06 14.41
C LYS A 176 -20.14 -1.49 14.16
N TRP A 177 -18.94 -1.78 14.63
CA TRP A 177 -18.33 -3.10 14.53
C TRP A 177 -18.70 -4.05 15.67
N GLY A 178 -19.62 -3.64 16.55
CA GLY A 178 -20.20 -4.49 17.58
C GLY A 178 -19.49 -4.41 18.93
N MET A 179 -18.50 -3.55 19.09
CA MET A 179 -17.87 -3.31 20.38
C MET A 179 -18.72 -2.35 21.23
N LYS A 180 -18.67 -2.54 22.54
CA LYS A 180 -19.46 -1.76 23.48
C LYS A 180 -18.93 -0.32 23.58
N ASN A 181 -19.83 0.67 23.51
CA ASN A 181 -19.48 2.05 23.77
C ASN A 181 -19.38 2.26 25.30
N PRO A 182 -18.24 2.78 25.80
CA PRO A 182 -18.04 2.97 27.24
C PRO A 182 -18.74 4.19 27.82
N SER A 183 -19.63 4.86 27.10
CA SER A 183 -20.39 6.01 27.56
C SER A 183 -21.16 5.71 28.85
N THR A 184 -21.41 6.75 29.63
CA THR A 184 -22.26 6.71 30.85
C THR A 184 -23.35 7.77 30.70
N LEU A 185 -24.26 7.85 31.69
CA LEU A 185 -25.31 8.86 31.68
C LEU A 185 -24.80 10.31 31.60
N PHE A 186 -23.60 10.54 32.12
CA PHE A 186 -23.00 11.89 32.19
C PHE A 186 -21.83 12.11 31.26
N LEU A 187 -21.26 11.05 30.67
CA LEU A 187 -20.10 11.12 29.77
C LEU A 187 -20.41 10.41 28.47
N ARG A 188 -20.55 11.17 27.41
CA ARG A 188 -20.69 10.63 26.05
C ARG A 188 -19.33 10.52 25.39
N VAL A 189 -19.02 9.34 24.91
CA VAL A 189 -17.80 9.00 24.18
C VAL A 189 -18.13 8.82 22.72
N SER A 190 -17.24 9.25 21.82
CA SER A 190 -17.38 9.00 20.37
C SER A 190 -17.59 7.52 20.09
N ASP A 191 -18.33 7.21 19.05
CA ASP A 191 -18.53 5.85 18.52
C ASP A 191 -17.41 5.40 17.57
N THR A 192 -16.45 6.29 17.35
CA THR A 192 -15.26 6.06 16.53
C THR A 192 -14.00 6.38 17.33
N VAL A 193 -12.90 5.72 16.95
CA VAL A 193 -11.57 5.99 17.49
C VAL A 193 -10.60 6.20 16.32
N GLU A 194 -9.76 7.23 16.44
CA GLU A 194 -8.69 7.50 15.47
C GLU A 194 -7.45 6.69 15.85
N ILE A 195 -6.83 6.08 14.86
CA ILE A 195 -5.61 5.28 15.00
C ILE A 195 -4.50 5.92 14.19
N ASP A 196 -3.38 6.16 14.85
CA ASP A 196 -2.12 6.57 14.24
C ASP A 196 -1.09 5.46 14.43
N LEU A 197 -0.60 4.90 13.34
CA LEU A 197 0.47 3.91 13.33
C LEU A 197 1.72 4.55 12.71
N LEU A 198 2.81 4.50 13.46
CA LEU A 198 4.16 4.64 12.92
C LEU A 198 4.80 3.26 12.93
N ALA A 199 5.04 2.70 11.76
CA ALA A 199 5.81 1.46 11.60
C ALA A 199 7.19 1.80 11.07
N ALA A 200 8.23 1.15 11.60
CA ALA A 200 9.60 1.29 11.15
C ALA A 200 10.27 -0.09 11.10
N GLY A 201 11.33 -0.22 10.29
CA GLY A 201 12.03 -1.48 10.21
C GLY A 201 12.99 -1.59 9.03
N THR A 202 13.27 -2.82 8.61
CA THR A 202 14.18 -3.12 7.51
C THR A 202 13.45 -3.69 6.31
N VAL A 203 14.00 -3.50 5.12
CA VAL A 203 13.48 -4.05 3.87
C VAL A 203 14.58 -4.79 3.11
N ALA A 204 14.32 -6.07 2.80
CA ALA A 204 15.13 -6.87 1.90
C ALA A 204 14.45 -6.93 0.53
N ARG A 205 15.20 -6.63 -0.53
CA ARG A 205 14.72 -6.67 -1.92
C ARG A 205 15.36 -7.84 -2.64
N HIS A 206 14.54 -8.71 -3.20
CA HIS A 206 14.98 -9.85 -3.99
C HIS A 206 14.64 -9.60 -5.45
N THR A 207 15.65 -9.66 -6.32
CA THR A 207 15.43 -9.82 -7.76
C THR A 207 15.14 -11.29 -8.00
N ALA A 208 13.94 -11.63 -8.45
CA ALA A 208 13.63 -13.00 -8.84
C ALA A 208 14.62 -13.41 -9.94
N HIS A 209 15.57 -14.27 -9.63
CA HIS A 209 16.39 -14.95 -10.63
C HIS A 209 15.46 -15.93 -11.35
N SER A 210 15.16 -15.66 -12.61
CA SER A 210 14.50 -16.65 -13.46
C SER A 210 15.38 -17.89 -13.46
N ALA A 211 14.92 -18.96 -12.82
CA ALA A 211 15.52 -20.28 -12.98
C ALA A 211 15.47 -20.63 -14.47
N GLN A 212 16.63 -20.85 -15.05
CA GLN A 212 16.79 -21.38 -16.42
C GLN A 212 16.40 -22.86 -16.44
#